data_b814c56b318c39f14ec30dff17fe0ecf
#
_entry.id   b814c56b318c39f14ec30dff17fe0ecf
#
_cell.length_a   1.000
_cell.length_b   1.000
_cell.length_c   1.000
_cell.angle_alpha   90.00
_cell.angle_beta   90.00
_cell.angle_gamma   90.00
#
_symmetry.space_group_name_H-M   'P 1'
#
loop_
_entity.id
_entity.type
_entity.pdbx_description
1 polymer ?
#
loop_
_entity_poly.entity_id
_entity_poly.type
_entity_poly.pdbx_seq_one_letter_code
_entity_poly.pdbx_strand_id
1 'polypeptide(L)'
;MVLIFLLLMVAGYFGWKTDTAQRKFVYNWPYAREIHLYSAQYRVDPFLAVAVIKNESNFKPEAKSKAGALGLMQITPETGAWIAKCTDFPNFRDSMLLKPELNIKFGCWYLAELEHEFHGNEVLMLAAYNAGRGTVKEWMKDNGWGYDFNSISQIPFSDTRAYVQKVLDDRNNYQNLYKKL
;
A
#
# COMPACT_ATOMS: atom_id res chain seq x y z
N MET A 1 0.41 35.87 -29.12
CA MET A 1 0.70 35.49 -27.70
C MET A 1 -0.19 34.37 -27.18
N VAL A 2 -1.51 34.45 -27.31
CA VAL A 2 -2.44 33.40 -26.80
C VAL A 2 -2.16 32.00 -27.40
N LEU A 3 -1.93 31.93 -28.72
CA LEU A 3 -1.66 30.66 -29.42
C LEU A 3 -0.37 29.99 -28.92
N ILE A 4 0.69 30.76 -28.69
CA ILE A 4 1.97 30.27 -28.19
C ILE A 4 1.78 29.72 -26.75
N PHE A 5 1.02 30.42 -25.91
CA PHE A 5 0.70 29.97 -24.55
C PHE A 5 -0.09 28.66 -24.57
N LEU A 6 -1.08 28.52 -25.44
CA LEU A 6 -1.84 27.29 -25.62
C LEU A 6 -0.93 26.11 -26.07
N LEU A 7 -0.03 26.34 -27.01
CA LEU A 7 0.92 25.34 -27.48
C LEU A 7 1.87 24.89 -26.37
N LEU A 8 2.36 25.81 -25.55
CA LEU A 8 3.20 25.48 -24.39
C LEU A 8 2.44 24.68 -23.31
N MET A 9 1.19 25.01 -23.05
CA MET A 9 0.32 24.27 -22.14
C MET A 9 0.09 22.84 -22.64
N VAL A 10 -0.20 22.67 -23.93
CA VAL A 10 -0.37 21.36 -24.57
C VAL A 10 0.92 20.55 -24.54
N ALA A 11 2.05 21.15 -24.89
CA ALA A 11 3.36 20.50 -24.83
C ALA A 11 3.73 20.10 -23.38
N GLY A 12 3.45 20.98 -22.41
CA GLY A 12 3.64 20.69 -20.99
C GLY A 12 2.77 19.52 -20.51
N TYR A 13 1.50 19.47 -20.92
CA TYR A 13 0.58 18.39 -20.61
C TYR A 13 1.08 17.04 -21.17
N PHE A 14 1.49 16.99 -22.45
CA PHE A 14 2.03 15.76 -23.03
C PHE A 14 3.38 15.38 -22.42
N GLY A 15 4.25 16.36 -22.15
CA GLY A 15 5.52 16.11 -21.43
C GLY A 15 5.30 15.50 -20.03
N TRP A 16 4.28 16.01 -19.31
CA TRP A 16 3.90 15.46 -17.99
C TRP A 16 3.38 14.03 -18.07
N LYS A 17 2.70 13.66 -19.15
CA LYS A 17 2.16 12.30 -19.40
C LYS A 17 3.23 11.27 -19.80
N THR A 18 4.48 11.67 -20.04
CA THR A 18 5.54 10.71 -20.37
C THR A 18 5.87 9.80 -19.20
N ASP A 19 6.20 8.53 -19.48
CA ASP A 19 6.61 7.56 -18.45
C ASP A 19 7.76 8.10 -17.60
N THR A 20 8.72 8.79 -18.21
CA THR A 20 9.87 9.38 -17.53
C THR A 20 9.44 10.44 -16.50
N ALA A 21 8.52 11.35 -16.86
CA ALA A 21 8.00 12.35 -15.94
C ALA A 21 7.16 11.68 -14.83
N GLN A 22 6.31 10.72 -15.19
CA GLN A 22 5.49 9.99 -14.23
C GLN A 22 6.35 9.24 -13.21
N ARG A 23 7.39 8.51 -13.64
CA ARG A 23 8.34 7.83 -12.73
C ARG A 23 9.08 8.79 -11.82
N LYS A 24 9.48 9.95 -12.34
CA LYS A 24 10.29 10.91 -11.58
C LYS A 24 9.49 11.68 -10.54
N PHE A 25 8.27 12.07 -10.86
CA PHE A 25 7.52 13.06 -10.07
C PHE A 25 6.28 12.51 -9.36
N VAL A 26 5.68 11.42 -9.87
CA VAL A 26 4.42 10.88 -9.34
C VAL A 26 4.60 9.48 -8.77
N TYR A 27 5.28 8.62 -9.51
CA TYR A 27 5.47 7.20 -9.20
C TYR A 27 6.95 6.87 -9.00
N ASN A 28 7.68 7.74 -8.28
CA ASN A 28 9.04 7.40 -7.86
C ASN A 28 9.03 6.14 -6.97
N TRP A 29 10.12 5.39 -6.99
CA TRP A 29 10.23 4.14 -6.24
C TRP A 29 11.41 4.17 -5.26
N PRO A 30 11.31 4.95 -4.16
CA PRO A 30 12.28 4.86 -3.08
C PRO A 30 12.21 3.49 -2.42
N TYR A 31 13.31 3.06 -1.80
CA TYR A 31 13.38 1.75 -1.11
C TYR A 31 13.11 0.54 -2.03
N ALA A 32 13.34 0.66 -3.33
CA ALA A 32 13.05 -0.42 -4.30
C ALA A 32 13.74 -1.73 -3.93
N ARG A 33 14.99 -1.66 -3.45
CA ARG A 33 15.77 -2.82 -3.03
C ARG A 33 15.09 -3.58 -1.88
N GLU A 34 14.71 -2.88 -0.83
CA GLU A 34 14.06 -3.45 0.36
C GLU A 34 12.68 -4.01 0.00
N ILE A 35 11.92 -3.26 -0.81
CA ILE A 35 10.60 -3.69 -1.27
C ILE A 35 10.72 -4.98 -2.09
N HIS A 36 11.62 -5.05 -3.06
CA HIS A 36 11.83 -6.27 -3.85
C HIS A 36 12.29 -7.45 -2.99
N LEU A 37 13.21 -7.20 -2.04
CA LEU A 37 13.72 -8.24 -1.15
C LEU A 37 12.60 -8.86 -0.33
N TYR A 38 11.82 -8.04 0.38
CA TYR A 38 10.79 -8.55 1.30
C TYR A 38 9.51 -8.99 0.58
N SER A 39 9.18 -8.39 -0.55
CA SER A 39 8.11 -8.89 -1.41
C SER A 39 8.43 -10.29 -1.94
N ALA A 40 9.65 -10.53 -2.39
CA ALA A 40 10.09 -11.87 -2.82
C ALA A 40 10.10 -12.87 -1.65
N GLN A 41 10.59 -12.45 -0.46
CA GLN A 41 10.64 -13.30 0.73
C GLN A 41 9.26 -13.78 1.15
N TYR A 42 8.26 -12.92 1.11
CA TYR A 42 6.89 -13.21 1.57
C TYR A 42 5.90 -13.49 0.44
N ARG A 43 6.37 -13.53 -0.83
CA ARG A 43 5.56 -13.80 -2.02
C ARG A 43 4.45 -12.77 -2.26
N VAL A 44 4.70 -11.52 -1.91
CA VAL A 44 3.80 -10.38 -2.15
C VAL A 44 4.17 -9.73 -3.48
N ASP A 45 3.19 -9.20 -4.21
CA ASP A 45 3.43 -8.37 -5.39
C ASP A 45 4.19 -7.09 -5.01
N PRO A 46 5.42 -6.85 -5.52
CA PRO A 46 6.18 -5.66 -5.20
C PRO A 46 5.49 -4.36 -5.63
N PHE A 47 4.67 -4.41 -6.68
CA PHE A 47 3.87 -3.26 -7.11
C PHE A 47 2.74 -2.94 -6.13
N LEU A 48 2.19 -3.96 -5.48
CA LEU A 48 1.23 -3.76 -4.40
C LEU A 48 1.92 -3.16 -3.16
N ALA A 49 3.06 -3.69 -2.76
CA ALA A 49 3.81 -3.20 -1.61
C ALA A 49 4.21 -1.72 -1.76
N VAL A 50 4.74 -1.31 -2.93
CA VAL A 50 5.08 0.10 -3.19
C VAL A 50 3.85 1.00 -3.21
N ALA A 51 2.71 0.53 -3.76
CA ALA A 51 1.46 1.28 -3.76
C ALA A 51 0.92 1.49 -2.34
N VAL A 52 0.99 0.49 -1.47
CA VAL A 52 0.65 0.62 -0.05
C VAL A 52 1.53 1.67 0.62
N ILE A 53 2.86 1.59 0.50
CA ILE A 53 3.79 2.58 1.08
C ILE A 53 3.47 4.01 0.61
N LYS A 54 3.19 4.18 -0.69
CA LYS A 54 2.82 5.48 -1.26
C LYS A 54 1.56 6.04 -0.59
N ASN A 55 0.54 5.21 -0.40
CA ASN A 55 -0.74 5.64 0.16
C ASN A 55 -0.70 5.82 1.68
N GLU A 56 0.11 5.04 2.40
CA GLU A 56 0.22 5.11 3.85
C GLU A 56 1.08 6.30 4.33
N SER A 57 2.21 6.53 3.71
CA SER A 57 3.17 7.52 4.21
C SER A 57 3.70 8.49 3.15
N ASN A 58 3.39 8.25 1.88
CA ASN A 58 4.07 8.91 0.76
C ASN A 58 5.60 8.83 0.90
N PHE A 59 6.09 7.62 1.25
CA PHE A 59 7.50 7.29 1.46
C PHE A 59 8.20 8.04 2.61
N LYS A 60 7.47 8.54 3.61
CA LYS A 60 8.02 9.20 4.78
C LYS A 60 8.29 8.19 5.90
N PRO A 61 9.56 7.83 6.20
CA PRO A 61 9.86 6.78 7.17
C PRO A 61 9.49 7.17 8.61
N GLU A 62 9.41 8.46 8.90
CA GLU A 62 9.08 8.99 10.22
C GLU A 62 7.58 9.30 10.39
N ALA A 63 6.74 8.86 9.41
CA ALA A 63 5.31 9.13 9.46
C ALA A 63 4.67 8.51 10.72
N LYS A 64 3.80 9.30 11.36
CA LYS A 64 2.99 8.89 12.51
C LYS A 64 1.57 9.34 12.27
N SER A 65 0.62 8.42 12.34
CA SER A 65 -0.80 8.74 12.25
C SER A 65 -1.37 9.20 13.60
N LYS A 66 -2.57 9.79 13.57
CA LYS A 66 -3.32 10.12 14.79
C LYS A 66 -3.69 8.86 15.59
N ALA A 67 -3.86 7.72 14.92
CA ALA A 67 -4.15 6.43 15.53
C ALA A 67 -2.88 5.70 16.04
N GLY A 68 -1.70 6.32 15.93
CA GLY A 68 -0.44 5.77 16.42
C GLY A 68 0.27 4.81 15.46
N ALA A 69 -0.18 4.66 14.23
CA ALA A 69 0.53 3.88 13.22
C ALA A 69 1.85 4.55 12.82
N LEU A 70 2.88 3.76 12.52
CA LEU A 70 4.27 4.21 12.38
C LEU A 70 4.90 3.76 11.06
N GLY A 71 5.72 4.65 10.48
CA GLY A 71 6.66 4.37 9.41
C GLY A 71 6.03 4.26 8.02
N LEU A 72 6.78 3.68 7.09
CA LEU A 72 6.47 3.65 5.66
C LEU A 72 5.13 2.98 5.35
N MET A 73 4.83 1.87 6.01
CA MET A 73 3.62 1.06 5.81
C MET A 73 2.60 1.23 6.94
N GLN A 74 2.76 2.25 7.79
CA GLN A 74 1.83 2.66 8.86
C GLN A 74 1.37 1.47 9.74
N ILE A 75 2.35 0.73 10.27
CA ILE A 75 2.08 -0.40 11.16
C ILE A 75 1.82 0.13 12.57
N THR A 76 0.71 -0.30 13.19
CA THR A 76 0.45 0.06 14.59
C THR A 76 1.38 -0.70 15.53
N PRO A 77 1.71 -0.16 16.72
CA PRO A 77 2.50 -0.87 17.73
C PRO A 77 1.97 -2.26 18.07
N GLU A 78 0.64 -2.39 18.18
CA GLU A 78 -0.02 -3.66 18.45
C GLU A 78 0.22 -4.67 17.32
N THR A 79 0.01 -4.26 16.06
CA THR A 79 0.28 -5.10 14.89
C THR A 79 1.75 -5.47 14.82
N GLY A 80 2.67 -4.52 15.08
CA GLY A 80 4.11 -4.76 15.10
C GLY A 80 4.53 -5.77 16.15
N ALA A 81 3.99 -5.69 17.37
CA ALA A 81 4.24 -6.64 18.43
C ALA A 81 3.71 -8.06 18.09
N TRP A 82 2.52 -8.13 17.47
CA TRP A 82 1.98 -9.39 16.99
C TRP A 82 2.84 -10.02 15.90
N ILE A 83 3.27 -9.23 14.89
CA ILE A 83 4.17 -9.69 13.84
C ILE A 83 5.50 -10.19 14.44
N ALA A 84 6.08 -9.42 15.38
CA ALA A 84 7.32 -9.79 16.03
C ALA A 84 7.21 -11.15 16.75
N LYS A 85 6.08 -11.40 17.40
CA LYS A 85 5.81 -12.71 18.04
C LYS A 85 5.69 -13.83 17.00
N CYS A 86 4.98 -13.61 15.90
CA CYS A 86 4.77 -14.61 14.85
C CYS A 86 6.04 -14.93 14.05
N THR A 87 6.99 -13.98 14.00
CA THR A 87 8.25 -14.12 13.24
C THR A 87 9.47 -14.37 14.12
N ASP A 88 9.28 -14.72 15.41
CA ASP A 88 10.34 -14.90 16.39
C ASP A 88 11.37 -13.74 16.38
N PHE A 89 10.89 -12.51 16.32
CA PHE A 89 11.73 -11.31 16.33
C PHE A 89 11.90 -10.80 17.77
N PRO A 90 13.03 -11.14 18.44
CA PRO A 90 13.21 -10.82 19.86
C PRO A 90 13.43 -9.32 20.09
N ASN A 91 13.08 -8.86 21.29
CA ASN A 91 13.34 -7.48 21.74
C ASN A 91 12.71 -6.40 20.86
N PHE A 92 11.58 -6.69 20.22
CA PHE A 92 10.83 -5.69 19.46
C PHE A 92 10.48 -4.50 20.36
N ARG A 93 10.59 -3.30 19.79
CA ARG A 93 10.15 -2.02 20.37
C ARG A 93 9.46 -1.20 19.29
N ASP A 94 8.40 -0.49 19.64
CA ASP A 94 7.58 0.30 18.70
C ASP A 94 8.42 1.27 17.85
N SER A 95 9.44 1.90 18.48
CA SER A 95 10.34 2.81 17.76
C SER A 95 11.10 2.17 16.59
N MET A 96 11.22 0.84 16.58
CA MET A 96 11.84 0.11 15.47
C MET A 96 11.01 0.17 14.20
N LEU A 97 9.69 0.40 14.30
CA LEU A 97 8.81 0.60 13.15
C LEU A 97 9.12 1.87 12.34
N LEU A 98 9.93 2.79 12.87
CA LEU A 98 10.44 3.95 12.14
C LEU A 98 11.68 3.63 11.28
N LYS A 99 12.24 2.41 11.40
CA LYS A 99 13.33 1.94 10.55
C LYS A 99 12.77 1.41 9.23
N PRO A 100 13.13 2.00 8.07
CA PRO A 100 12.57 1.63 6.77
C PRO A 100 12.58 0.14 6.50
N GLU A 101 13.74 -0.49 6.67
CA GLU A 101 13.94 -1.91 6.40
C GLU A 101 13.00 -2.80 7.24
N LEU A 102 12.91 -2.58 8.55
CA LEU A 102 12.04 -3.38 9.40
C LEU A 102 10.56 -3.11 9.12
N ASN A 103 10.20 -1.86 8.87
CA ASN A 103 8.82 -1.49 8.56
C ASN A 103 8.34 -2.16 7.26
N ILE A 104 9.16 -2.14 6.20
CA ILE A 104 8.86 -2.83 4.93
C ILE A 104 8.80 -4.34 5.14
N LYS A 105 9.76 -4.93 5.88
CA LYS A 105 9.74 -6.35 6.21
C LYS A 105 8.44 -6.77 6.89
N PHE A 106 8.04 -6.06 7.94
CA PHE A 106 6.82 -6.35 8.69
C PHE A 106 5.55 -6.11 7.87
N GLY A 107 5.52 -5.02 7.08
CA GLY A 107 4.38 -4.72 6.22
C GLY A 107 4.18 -5.75 5.11
N CYS A 108 5.26 -6.23 4.47
CA CYS A 108 5.18 -7.29 3.47
C CYS A 108 4.71 -8.62 4.11
N TRP A 109 5.21 -8.95 5.29
CA TRP A 109 4.73 -10.11 6.04
C TRP A 109 3.23 -9.99 6.35
N TYR A 110 2.78 -8.80 6.80
CA TYR A 110 1.37 -8.57 7.13
C TYR A 110 0.47 -8.63 5.88
N LEU A 111 0.92 -8.11 4.74
CA LEU A 111 0.19 -8.26 3.46
C LEU A 111 0.03 -9.73 3.09
N ALA A 112 1.09 -10.54 3.23
CA ALA A 112 1.03 -11.98 2.96
C ALA A 112 0.04 -12.71 3.90
N GLU A 113 0.02 -12.37 5.18
CA GLU A 113 -0.94 -12.92 6.14
C GLU A 113 -2.39 -12.56 5.78
N LEU A 114 -2.63 -11.30 5.38
CA LEU A 114 -3.96 -10.89 4.94
C LEU A 114 -4.36 -11.54 3.62
N GLU A 115 -3.43 -11.72 2.68
CA GLU A 115 -3.67 -12.45 1.44
C GLU A 115 -4.11 -13.89 1.73
N HIS A 116 -3.41 -14.57 2.62
CA HIS A 116 -3.77 -15.91 3.07
C HIS A 116 -5.13 -15.93 3.79
N GLU A 117 -5.37 -15.01 4.73
CA GLU A 117 -6.60 -14.92 5.53
C GLU A 117 -7.85 -14.65 4.67
N PHE A 118 -7.70 -13.82 3.64
CA PHE A 118 -8.79 -13.48 2.71
C PHE A 118 -8.74 -14.25 1.39
N HIS A 119 -8.05 -15.39 1.36
CA HIS A 119 -7.99 -16.34 0.24
C HIS A 119 -7.61 -15.69 -1.10
N GLY A 120 -6.67 -14.74 -1.07
CA GLY A 120 -6.20 -14.03 -2.26
C GLY A 120 -7.12 -12.91 -2.75
N ASN A 121 -8.18 -12.58 -2.01
CA ASN A 121 -9.07 -11.48 -2.39
C ASN A 121 -8.45 -10.12 -2.06
N GLU A 122 -7.95 -9.42 -3.08
CA GLU A 122 -7.25 -8.14 -2.91
C GLU A 122 -8.13 -7.04 -2.32
N VAL A 123 -9.42 -7.01 -2.63
CA VAL A 123 -10.35 -5.98 -2.10
C VAL A 123 -10.54 -6.16 -0.60
N LEU A 124 -10.81 -7.40 -0.15
CA LEU A 124 -10.96 -7.71 1.27
C LEU A 124 -9.64 -7.54 2.03
N MET A 125 -8.53 -7.98 1.44
CA MET A 125 -7.18 -7.83 2.01
C MET A 125 -6.83 -6.36 2.24
N LEU A 126 -7.01 -5.49 1.25
CA LEU A 126 -6.71 -4.06 1.37
C LEU A 126 -7.69 -3.36 2.31
N ALA A 127 -8.96 -3.74 2.30
CA ALA A 127 -9.93 -3.25 3.27
C ALA A 127 -9.52 -3.62 4.70
N ALA A 128 -9.04 -4.85 4.91
CA ALA A 128 -8.56 -5.34 6.20
C ALA A 128 -7.26 -4.65 6.64
N TYR A 129 -6.37 -4.35 5.71
CA TYR A 129 -5.16 -3.58 5.99
C TYR A 129 -5.50 -2.19 6.57
N ASN A 130 -6.47 -1.51 5.99
CA ASN A 130 -6.86 -0.15 6.37
C ASN A 130 -7.83 -0.09 7.57
N ALA A 131 -8.90 -0.89 7.54
CA ALA A 131 -9.96 -0.84 8.55
C ALA A 131 -9.79 -1.87 9.69
N GLY A 132 -8.83 -2.79 9.55
CA GLY A 132 -8.62 -3.88 10.47
C GLY A 132 -9.34 -5.17 10.06
N ARG A 133 -8.65 -6.30 10.24
CA ARG A 133 -9.12 -7.64 9.84
C ARG A 133 -10.42 -8.06 10.55
N GLY A 134 -10.59 -7.70 11.81
CA GLY A 134 -11.81 -7.97 12.57
C GLY A 134 -13.02 -7.27 11.97
N THR A 135 -12.89 -5.99 11.68
CA THR A 135 -13.94 -5.16 11.08
C THR A 135 -14.41 -5.73 9.73
N VAL A 136 -13.46 -6.16 8.88
CA VAL A 136 -13.83 -6.73 7.57
C VAL A 136 -14.54 -8.07 7.71
N LYS A 137 -14.15 -8.91 8.68
CA LYS A 137 -14.87 -10.17 8.98
C LYS A 137 -16.30 -9.92 9.47
N GLU A 138 -16.51 -8.88 10.29
CA GLU A 138 -17.85 -8.45 10.66
C GLU A 138 -18.66 -8.02 9.44
N TRP A 139 -18.10 -7.21 8.55
CA TRP A 139 -18.78 -6.82 7.31
C TRP A 139 -19.14 -8.03 6.43
N MET A 140 -18.21 -8.98 6.28
CA MET A 140 -18.47 -10.20 5.53
C MET A 140 -19.65 -10.98 6.12
N LYS A 141 -19.68 -11.14 7.45
CA LYS A 141 -20.74 -11.84 8.15
C LYS A 141 -22.09 -11.11 8.01
N ASP A 142 -22.11 -9.80 8.27
CA ASP A 142 -23.33 -9.01 8.33
C ASP A 142 -23.99 -8.80 6.95
N ASN A 143 -23.17 -8.78 5.89
CA ASN A 143 -23.64 -8.57 4.52
C ASN A 143 -23.64 -9.86 3.67
N GLY A 144 -23.25 -11.01 4.23
CA GLY A 144 -23.19 -12.26 3.51
C GLY A 144 -22.13 -12.30 2.40
N TRP A 145 -21.02 -11.56 2.55
CA TRP A 145 -19.96 -11.54 1.55
C TRP A 145 -19.11 -12.80 1.62
N GLY A 146 -18.89 -13.45 0.47
CA GLY A 146 -17.92 -14.52 0.30
C GLY A 146 -16.52 -13.98 0.00
N TYR A 147 -15.55 -14.90 -0.13
CA TYR A 147 -14.19 -14.57 -0.54
C TYR A 147 -14.05 -14.17 -2.02
N ASP A 148 -15.13 -14.19 -2.77
CA ASP A 148 -15.26 -13.69 -4.15
C ASP A 148 -15.77 -12.23 -4.21
N PHE A 149 -15.94 -11.57 -3.06
CA PHE A 149 -16.39 -10.17 -2.97
C PHE A 149 -15.47 -9.24 -3.74
N ASN A 150 -16.04 -8.38 -4.63
CA ASN A 150 -15.28 -7.45 -5.46
C ASN A 150 -15.90 -6.04 -5.57
N SER A 151 -16.94 -5.76 -4.80
CA SER A 151 -17.71 -4.51 -4.90
C SER A 151 -17.18 -3.45 -3.94
N ILE A 152 -16.12 -2.73 -4.32
CA ILE A 152 -15.51 -1.68 -3.48
C ILE A 152 -16.56 -0.67 -3.00
N SER A 153 -17.56 -0.34 -3.83
CA SER A 153 -18.63 0.61 -3.48
C SER A 153 -19.50 0.18 -2.30
N GLN A 154 -19.54 -1.11 -1.98
CA GLN A 154 -20.31 -1.67 -0.85
C GLN A 154 -19.52 -1.64 0.47
N ILE A 155 -18.21 -1.38 0.47
CA ILE A 155 -17.43 -1.25 1.71
C ILE A 155 -18.06 -0.14 2.57
N PRO A 156 -18.42 -0.37 3.85
CA PRO A 156 -19.17 0.58 4.65
C PRO A 156 -18.45 1.91 4.89
N PHE A 157 -17.14 1.88 5.16
CA PHE A 157 -16.36 3.08 5.45
C PHE A 157 -15.87 3.77 4.18
N SER A 158 -16.24 5.04 4.00
CA SER A 158 -15.85 5.86 2.84
C SER A 158 -14.35 5.97 2.65
N ASP A 159 -13.62 6.12 3.75
CA ASP A 159 -12.16 6.25 3.72
C ASP A 159 -11.50 4.95 3.27
N THR A 160 -12.01 3.80 3.72
CA THR A 160 -11.53 2.49 3.29
C THR A 160 -11.86 2.21 1.83
N ARG A 161 -13.06 2.63 1.33
CA ARG A 161 -13.36 2.57 -0.11
C ARG A 161 -12.34 3.34 -0.95
N ALA A 162 -12.10 4.59 -0.56
CA ALA A 162 -11.14 5.45 -1.25
C ALA A 162 -9.72 4.88 -1.19
N TYR A 163 -9.31 4.33 -0.05
CA TYR A 163 -8.02 3.68 0.13
C TYR A 163 -7.85 2.47 -0.80
N VAL A 164 -8.79 1.53 -0.78
CA VAL A 164 -8.73 0.32 -1.62
C VAL A 164 -8.63 0.69 -3.10
N GLN A 165 -9.50 1.58 -3.58
CA GLN A 165 -9.47 2.03 -4.97
C GLN A 165 -8.12 2.64 -5.33
N LYS A 166 -7.61 3.53 -4.49
CA LYS A 166 -6.37 4.26 -4.75
C LYS A 166 -5.14 3.35 -4.74
N VAL A 167 -5.07 2.37 -3.84
CA VAL A 167 -3.97 1.41 -3.81
C VAL A 167 -3.98 0.54 -5.05
N LEU A 168 -5.13 0.05 -5.50
CA LEU A 168 -5.25 -0.73 -6.73
C LEU A 168 -4.87 0.07 -7.98
N ASP A 169 -5.30 1.32 -8.07
CA ASP A 169 -4.94 2.22 -9.17
C ASP A 169 -3.43 2.50 -9.19
N ASP A 170 -2.84 2.82 -8.03
CA ASP A 170 -1.41 3.06 -7.91
C ASP A 170 -0.58 1.81 -8.22
N ARG A 171 -1.00 0.61 -7.76
CA ARG A 171 -0.37 -0.66 -8.13
C ARG A 171 -0.33 -0.85 -9.65
N ASN A 172 -1.47 -0.65 -10.33
CA ASN A 172 -1.56 -0.77 -11.78
C ASN A 172 -0.63 0.24 -12.48
N ASN A 173 -0.57 1.47 -11.99
CA ASN A 173 0.32 2.51 -12.54
C ASN A 173 1.80 2.12 -12.35
N TYR A 174 2.21 1.66 -11.17
CA TYR A 174 3.56 1.15 -10.95
C TYR A 174 3.89 -0.02 -11.88
N GLN A 175 2.98 -0.99 -11.98
CA GLN A 175 3.17 -2.13 -12.87
C GLN A 175 3.34 -1.71 -14.33
N ASN A 176 2.50 -0.81 -14.84
CA ASN A 176 2.59 -0.30 -16.21
C ASN A 176 3.91 0.45 -16.48
N LEU A 177 4.36 1.23 -15.49
CA LEU A 177 5.56 2.06 -15.62
C LEU A 177 6.87 1.25 -15.48
N TYR A 178 6.89 0.19 -14.63
CA TYR A 178 8.13 -0.47 -14.25
C TYR A 178 8.27 -1.92 -14.72
N LYS A 179 7.19 -2.60 -15.14
CA LYS A 179 7.27 -4.00 -15.62
C LYS A 179 8.10 -4.17 -16.91
N LYS A 180 8.37 -3.09 -17.63
CA LYS A 180 9.11 -3.11 -18.90
C LYS A 180 10.61 -2.81 -18.72
N LEU A 181 11.10 -2.70 -17.51
CA LEU A 181 12.52 -2.51 -17.17
C LEU A 181 13.12 -3.83 -16.68
#